data_b20ad821f549de2eab7e2d0dfa76dba1
#
_entry.id   b20ad821f549de2eab7e2d0dfa76dba1
#
_cell.length_a   1.000
_cell.length_b   1.000
_cell.length_c   1.000
_cell.angle_alpha   90.00
_cell.angle_beta   90.00
_cell.angle_gamma   90.00
#
_symmetry.space_group_name_H-M   'P 1'
#
loop_
_entity.id
_entity.type
_entity.pdbx_description
1 polymer ?
#
loop_
_entity_poly.entity_id
_entity_poly.type
_entity_poly.pdbx_seq_one_letter_code
_entity_poly.pdbx_strand_id
1 'polypeptide(L)'
;PRAIRDVYKRQGIAWGAMGAAEFCWHTAHQYTMDRKQFGRPLAANQLIQKKLADMQTEIALGLQAALRFGRMKDEGIASVEGTSLIKRNNCGKALDIARMARDMMGGNGISDEFGVARHLVNLEVVNTYEGTHDVHALILGRAQTGIAAFSN
;
A
#
# COMPACT_ATOMS: atom_id res chain seq x y z
N PRO A 1 -12.73 17.35 18.11
CA PRO A 1 -13.60 16.19 18.15
C PRO A 1 -12.85 14.92 17.68
N ARG A 2 -13.16 13.77 18.29
CA ARG A 2 -12.50 12.48 18.06
C ARG A 2 -12.55 12.07 16.58
N ALA A 3 -13.68 12.30 15.92
CA ALA A 3 -13.88 11.98 14.51
C ALA A 3 -12.90 12.71 13.56
N ILE A 4 -12.61 13.98 13.80
CA ILE A 4 -11.67 14.76 12.97
C ILE A 4 -10.25 14.18 13.11
N ARG A 5 -9.82 13.86 14.33
CA ARG A 5 -8.50 13.29 14.61
C ARG A 5 -8.31 11.92 13.93
N ASP A 6 -9.36 11.09 13.92
CA ASP A 6 -9.31 9.76 13.29
C ASP A 6 -9.21 9.83 11.76
N VAL A 7 -9.85 10.83 11.14
CA VAL A 7 -9.74 11.08 9.69
C VAL A 7 -8.31 11.50 9.32
N TYR A 8 -7.67 12.40 10.09
CA TYR A 8 -6.28 12.82 9.82
C TYR A 8 -5.29 11.67 9.97
N LYS A 9 -5.43 10.85 11.02
CA LYS A 9 -4.58 9.68 11.23
C LYS A 9 -4.61 8.72 10.04
N ARG A 10 -5.80 8.33 9.59
CA ARG A 10 -5.97 7.37 8.50
C ARG A 10 -5.45 7.89 7.16
N GLN A 11 -5.55 9.19 6.91
CA GLN A 11 -4.94 9.83 5.75
C GLN A 11 -3.40 9.75 5.82
N GLY A 12 -2.80 10.08 6.97
CA GLY A 12 -1.36 9.97 7.19
C GLY A 12 -0.86 8.53 7.04
N ILE A 13 -1.64 7.55 7.50
CA ILE A 13 -1.35 6.13 7.31
C ILE A 13 -1.33 5.76 5.82
N ALA A 14 -2.28 6.25 5.04
CA ALA A 14 -2.32 5.99 3.59
C ALA A 14 -1.09 6.55 2.86
N TRP A 15 -0.56 7.71 3.25
CA TRP A 15 0.70 8.26 2.75
C TRP A 15 1.91 7.42 3.17
N GLY A 16 2.01 7.09 4.47
CA GLY A 16 3.13 6.30 5.01
C GLY A 16 3.22 4.91 4.39
N ALA A 17 2.08 4.28 4.09
CA ALA A 17 2.04 2.99 3.39
C ALA A 17 2.68 3.08 1.99
N MET A 18 2.41 4.15 1.23
CA MET A 18 3.04 4.36 -0.08
C MET A 18 4.54 4.59 0.03
N GLY A 19 5.03 5.28 1.06
CA GLY A 19 6.48 5.43 1.29
C GLY A 19 7.17 4.09 1.56
N ALA A 20 6.53 3.20 2.33
CA ALA A 20 7.02 1.84 2.52
C ALA A 20 7.00 1.02 1.21
N ALA A 21 5.97 1.20 0.39
CA ALA A 21 5.88 0.57 -0.93
C ALA A 21 6.99 1.04 -1.87
N GLU A 22 7.27 2.35 -1.90
CA GLU A 22 8.38 2.92 -2.68
C GLU A 22 9.73 2.34 -2.25
N PHE A 23 9.98 2.25 -0.95
CA PHE A 23 11.20 1.62 -0.44
C PHE A 23 11.34 0.18 -0.93
N CYS A 24 10.28 -0.62 -0.82
CA CYS A 24 10.28 -2.02 -1.26
C CYS A 24 10.50 -2.13 -2.77
N TRP A 25 9.87 -1.26 -3.57
CA TRP A 25 10.05 -1.21 -5.00
C TRP A 25 11.49 -0.85 -5.39
N HIS A 26 12.06 0.21 -4.81
CA HIS A 26 13.43 0.63 -5.09
C HIS A 26 14.44 -0.46 -4.72
N THR A 27 14.28 -1.09 -3.56
CA THR A 27 15.17 -2.16 -3.10
C THR A 27 15.10 -3.36 -4.04
N ALA A 28 13.91 -3.82 -4.41
CA ALA A 28 13.73 -4.94 -5.33
C ALA A 28 14.22 -4.61 -6.75
N HIS A 29 13.98 -3.40 -7.24
CA HIS A 29 14.49 -2.92 -8.52
C HIS A 29 16.01 -3.00 -8.55
N GLN A 30 16.70 -2.38 -7.60
CA GLN A 30 18.17 -2.39 -7.54
C GLN A 30 18.71 -3.81 -7.42
N TYR A 31 18.14 -4.60 -6.51
CA TYR A 31 18.54 -6.00 -6.34
C TYR A 31 18.44 -6.80 -7.63
N THR A 32 17.34 -6.68 -8.37
CA THR A 32 17.13 -7.44 -9.61
C THR A 32 17.99 -6.95 -10.78
N MET A 33 18.46 -5.70 -10.75
CA MET A 33 19.47 -5.18 -11.69
C MET A 33 20.86 -5.75 -11.40
N ASP A 34 21.23 -5.89 -10.14
CA ASP A 34 22.58 -6.32 -9.73
C ASP A 34 22.74 -7.84 -9.71
N ARG A 35 21.70 -8.57 -9.26
CA ARG A 35 21.73 -10.02 -9.13
C ARG A 35 21.65 -10.69 -10.49
N LYS A 36 22.67 -11.51 -10.79
CA LYS A 36 22.73 -12.29 -12.03
C LYS A 36 22.43 -13.76 -11.76
N GLN A 37 21.60 -14.34 -12.62
CA GLN A 37 21.35 -15.77 -12.73
C GLN A 37 21.23 -16.12 -14.23
N PHE A 38 21.65 -17.33 -14.60
CA PHE A 38 21.65 -17.78 -16.00
C PHE A 38 22.38 -16.80 -16.94
N GLY A 39 23.48 -16.18 -16.46
CA GLY A 39 24.33 -15.29 -17.22
C GLY A 39 23.81 -13.87 -17.45
N ARG A 40 22.67 -13.49 -16.85
CA ARG A 40 22.05 -12.16 -17.03
C ARG A 40 21.41 -11.63 -15.75
N PRO A 41 21.15 -10.31 -15.61
CA PRO A 41 20.42 -9.76 -14.48
C PRO A 41 19.01 -10.38 -14.34
N LEU A 42 18.51 -10.53 -13.11
CA LEU A 42 17.14 -10.98 -12.87
C LEU A 42 16.11 -10.08 -13.56
N ALA A 43 16.38 -8.78 -13.62
CA ALA A 43 15.54 -7.79 -14.31
C ALA A 43 15.34 -8.07 -15.81
N ALA A 44 16.17 -8.90 -16.45
CA ALA A 44 15.97 -9.34 -17.82
C ALA A 44 14.82 -10.38 -17.97
N ASN A 45 14.23 -10.83 -16.88
CA ASN A 45 13.11 -11.77 -16.88
C ASN A 45 11.78 -11.02 -16.99
N GLN A 46 10.91 -11.45 -17.91
CA GLN A 46 9.59 -10.83 -18.13
C GLN A 46 8.72 -10.82 -16.88
N LEU A 47 8.75 -11.86 -16.03
CA LEU A 47 7.98 -11.91 -14.79
C LEU A 47 8.47 -10.87 -13.76
N ILE A 48 9.77 -10.58 -13.74
CA ILE A 48 10.34 -9.52 -12.90
C ILE A 48 9.92 -8.15 -13.42
N GLN A 49 10.06 -7.89 -14.72
CA GLN A 49 9.66 -6.62 -15.33
C GLN A 49 8.17 -6.34 -15.13
N LYS A 50 7.32 -7.37 -15.29
CA LYS A 50 5.88 -7.24 -15.02
C LYS A 50 5.62 -6.82 -13.57
N LYS A 51 6.23 -7.49 -12.59
CA LYS A 51 6.07 -7.14 -11.17
C LYS A 51 6.52 -5.71 -10.88
N LEU A 52 7.67 -5.29 -11.43
CA LEU A 52 8.17 -3.91 -11.26
C LEU A 52 7.20 -2.87 -11.84
N ALA A 53 6.62 -3.15 -13.01
CA ALA A 53 5.63 -2.27 -13.63
C ALA A 53 4.33 -2.20 -12.81
N ASP A 54 3.81 -3.35 -12.36
CA ASP A 54 2.61 -3.42 -11.51
C ASP A 54 2.81 -2.62 -10.22
N MET A 55 3.95 -2.82 -9.53
CA MET A 55 4.28 -2.10 -8.30
C MET A 55 4.34 -0.58 -8.51
N GLN A 56 5.03 -0.11 -9.54
CA GLN A 56 5.15 1.31 -9.86
C GLN A 56 3.79 1.94 -10.19
N THR A 57 2.96 1.22 -10.95
CA THR A 57 1.60 1.67 -11.31
C THR A 57 0.76 1.89 -10.05
N GLU A 58 0.73 0.94 -9.13
CA GLU A 58 -0.06 1.04 -7.90
C GLU A 58 0.47 2.13 -6.95
N ILE A 59 1.79 2.34 -6.89
CA ILE A 59 2.39 3.44 -6.13
C ILE A 59 1.94 4.79 -6.71
N ALA A 60 2.04 4.97 -8.01
CA ALA A 60 1.65 6.22 -8.67
C ALA A 60 0.17 6.54 -8.45
N LEU A 61 -0.71 5.55 -8.63
CA LEU A 61 -2.15 5.72 -8.42
C LEU A 61 -2.48 5.99 -6.94
N GLY A 62 -1.85 5.28 -6.01
CA GLY A 62 -2.03 5.46 -4.57
C GLY A 62 -1.60 6.84 -4.08
N LEU A 63 -0.48 7.35 -4.56
CA LEU A 63 0.00 8.70 -4.27
C LEU A 63 -0.94 9.77 -4.83
N GLN A 64 -1.41 9.62 -6.06
CA GLN A 64 -2.36 10.56 -6.67
C GLN A 64 -3.71 10.57 -5.94
N ALA A 65 -4.22 9.41 -5.55
CA ALA A 65 -5.44 9.31 -4.76
C ALA A 65 -5.29 10.01 -3.40
N ALA A 66 -4.17 9.78 -2.70
CA ALA A 66 -3.89 10.42 -1.41
C ALA A 66 -3.74 11.96 -1.56
N LEU A 67 -3.05 12.42 -2.61
CA LEU A 67 -2.90 13.85 -2.91
C LEU A 67 -4.26 14.51 -3.22
N ARG A 68 -5.05 13.89 -4.09
CA ARG A 68 -6.39 14.43 -4.43
C ARG A 68 -7.27 14.50 -3.19
N PHE A 69 -7.27 13.45 -2.38
CA PHE A 69 -8.05 13.43 -1.14
C PHE A 69 -7.59 14.51 -0.14
N GLY A 70 -6.27 14.73 -0.03
CA GLY A 70 -5.72 15.81 0.78
C GLY A 70 -6.25 17.19 0.35
N ARG A 71 -6.23 17.48 -0.96
CA ARG A 71 -6.79 18.72 -1.52
C ARG A 71 -8.30 18.87 -1.27
N MET A 72 -9.07 17.80 -1.47
CA MET A 72 -10.50 17.80 -1.15
C MET A 72 -10.77 18.13 0.33
N LYS A 73 -9.86 17.73 1.19
CA LYS A 73 -9.94 18.03 2.61
C LYS A 73 -9.66 19.50 2.92
N ASP A 74 -8.67 20.09 2.27
CA ASP A 74 -8.37 21.52 2.38
C ASP A 74 -9.52 22.36 1.82
N GLU A 75 -10.20 21.87 0.79
CA GLU A 75 -11.41 22.47 0.19
C GLU A 75 -12.69 22.25 1.04
N GLY A 76 -12.63 21.45 2.11
CA GLY A 76 -13.76 21.14 2.98
C GLY A 76 -14.82 20.20 2.40
N ILE A 77 -14.50 19.50 1.30
CA ILE A 77 -15.42 18.59 0.56
C ILE A 77 -15.08 17.11 0.71
N ALA A 78 -14.08 16.77 1.51
CA ALA A 78 -13.70 15.37 1.73
C ALA A 78 -14.72 14.64 2.61
N SER A 79 -15.19 13.46 2.14
CA SER A 79 -16.06 12.60 2.93
C SER A 79 -15.28 11.69 3.88
N VAL A 80 -15.97 11.20 4.92
CA VAL A 80 -15.42 10.19 5.84
C VAL A 80 -15.13 8.88 5.10
N GLU A 81 -15.97 8.51 4.17
CA GLU A 81 -15.84 7.32 3.34
C GLU A 81 -14.62 7.40 2.42
N GLY A 82 -14.30 8.60 1.92
CA GLY A 82 -13.08 8.84 1.15
C GLY A 82 -11.81 8.49 1.93
N THR A 83 -11.79 8.76 3.24
CA THR A 83 -10.69 8.31 4.12
C THR A 83 -10.58 6.79 4.17
N SER A 84 -11.71 6.10 4.27
CA SER A 84 -11.74 4.63 4.25
C SER A 84 -11.25 4.07 2.92
N LEU A 85 -11.61 4.72 1.81
CA LEU A 85 -11.17 4.34 0.47
C LEU A 85 -9.65 4.40 0.34
N ILE A 86 -9.03 5.56 0.65
CA ILE A 86 -7.58 5.71 0.50
C ILE A 86 -6.78 4.84 1.47
N LYS A 87 -7.24 4.72 2.74
CA LYS A 87 -6.56 3.84 3.71
C LYS A 87 -6.61 2.40 3.25
N ARG A 88 -7.78 1.91 2.87
CA ARG A 88 -7.96 0.54 2.39
C ARG A 88 -7.10 0.26 1.15
N ASN A 89 -7.18 1.12 0.14
CA ASN A 89 -6.42 0.95 -1.10
C ASN A 89 -4.92 0.96 -0.85
N ASN A 90 -4.41 2.04 -0.24
CA ASN A 90 -2.97 2.24 -0.15
C ASN A 90 -2.29 1.22 0.78
N CYS A 91 -2.91 0.88 1.92
CA CYS A 91 -2.34 -0.13 2.81
C CYS A 91 -2.35 -1.53 2.19
N GLY A 92 -3.45 -1.93 1.53
CA GLY A 92 -3.54 -3.22 0.85
C GLY A 92 -2.53 -3.33 -0.31
N LYS A 93 -2.46 -2.29 -1.16
CA LYS A 93 -1.51 -2.26 -2.28
C LYS A 93 -0.05 -2.22 -1.82
N ALA A 94 0.26 -1.46 -0.78
CA ALA A 94 1.60 -1.44 -0.20
C ALA A 94 2.02 -2.82 0.32
N LEU A 95 1.12 -3.54 0.96
CA LEU A 95 1.36 -4.90 1.43
C LEU A 95 1.61 -5.87 0.26
N ASP A 96 0.81 -5.80 -0.80
CA ASP A 96 1.02 -6.60 -2.01
C ASP A 96 2.36 -6.29 -2.67
N ILE A 97 2.75 -5.01 -2.75
CA ILE A 97 4.05 -4.56 -3.26
C ILE A 97 5.19 -5.13 -2.43
N ALA A 98 5.10 -5.07 -1.09
CA ALA A 98 6.13 -5.64 -0.21
C ALA A 98 6.27 -7.16 -0.39
N ARG A 99 5.16 -7.88 -0.59
CA ARG A 99 5.16 -9.32 -0.89
C ARG A 99 5.82 -9.62 -2.24
N MET A 100 5.53 -8.83 -3.28
CA MET A 100 6.17 -8.96 -4.59
C MET A 100 7.67 -8.68 -4.51
N ALA A 101 8.08 -7.61 -3.82
CA ALA A 101 9.48 -7.28 -3.60
C ALA A 101 10.23 -8.40 -2.89
N ARG A 102 9.67 -8.91 -1.79
CA ARG A 102 10.23 -10.05 -1.06
C ARG A 102 10.40 -11.28 -1.96
N ASP A 103 9.37 -11.59 -2.76
CA ASP A 103 9.39 -12.74 -3.66
C ASP A 103 10.48 -12.61 -4.73
N MET A 104 10.61 -11.44 -5.36
CA MET A 104 11.61 -11.17 -6.40
C MET A 104 13.06 -11.30 -5.89
N MET A 105 13.29 -11.09 -4.60
CA MET A 105 14.60 -11.16 -3.97
C MET A 105 14.96 -12.57 -3.43
N GLY A 106 14.03 -13.52 -3.54
CA GLY A 106 14.24 -14.89 -3.06
C GLY A 106 14.58 -14.94 -1.56
N GLY A 107 15.60 -15.71 -1.17
CA GLY A 107 16.05 -15.83 0.23
C GLY A 107 16.50 -14.50 0.84
N ASN A 108 17.10 -13.61 0.05
CA ASN A 108 17.53 -12.29 0.51
C ASN A 108 16.34 -11.38 0.85
N GLY A 109 15.17 -11.61 0.24
CA GLY A 109 13.94 -10.89 0.58
C GLY A 109 13.40 -11.21 1.98
N ILE A 110 13.88 -12.27 2.62
CA ILE A 110 13.51 -12.66 3.99
C ILE A 110 14.50 -12.10 5.02
N SER A 111 15.74 -11.78 4.57
CA SER A 111 16.74 -11.16 5.45
C SER A 111 16.38 -9.72 5.79
N ASP A 112 16.53 -9.35 7.07
CA ASP A 112 16.27 -7.96 7.52
C ASP A 112 17.32 -6.96 7.01
N GLU A 113 18.49 -7.43 6.56
CA GLU A 113 19.55 -6.60 5.98
C GLU A 113 19.09 -5.75 4.79
N PHE A 114 18.11 -6.26 4.03
CA PHE A 114 17.53 -5.55 2.89
C PHE A 114 16.31 -4.69 3.28
N GLY A 115 15.80 -4.82 4.49
CA GLY A 115 14.68 -4.05 5.01
C GLY A 115 13.29 -4.39 4.45
N VAL A 116 13.19 -5.19 3.38
CA VAL A 116 11.91 -5.55 2.75
C VAL A 116 11.06 -6.41 3.68
N ALA A 117 11.66 -7.41 4.35
CA ALA A 117 10.96 -8.26 5.31
C ALA A 117 10.37 -7.45 6.48
N ARG A 118 11.12 -6.47 7.00
CA ARG A 118 10.66 -5.55 8.05
C ARG A 118 9.45 -4.73 7.59
N HIS A 119 9.52 -4.15 6.38
CA HIS A 119 8.38 -3.40 5.83
C HIS A 119 7.17 -4.30 5.58
N LEU A 120 7.37 -5.54 5.14
CA LEU A 120 6.30 -6.52 4.96
C LEU A 120 5.56 -6.77 6.28
N VAL A 121 6.28 -7.07 7.36
CA VAL A 121 5.67 -7.29 8.68
C VAL A 121 4.98 -6.04 9.20
N ASN A 122 5.60 -4.87 9.07
CA ASN A 122 5.01 -3.61 9.46
C ASN A 122 3.73 -3.30 8.67
N LEU A 123 3.67 -3.61 7.39
CA LEU A 123 2.51 -3.37 6.55
C LEU A 123 1.34 -4.32 6.88
N GLU A 124 1.60 -5.53 7.37
CA GLU A 124 0.54 -6.38 7.94
C GLU A 124 -0.13 -5.68 9.14
N VAL A 125 0.65 -5.04 10.02
CA VAL A 125 0.12 -4.23 11.12
C VAL A 125 -0.66 -3.03 10.60
N VAL A 126 -0.10 -2.29 9.64
CA VAL A 126 -0.72 -1.09 9.04
C VAL A 126 -2.04 -1.44 8.35
N ASN A 127 -2.12 -2.58 7.67
CA ASN A 127 -3.34 -3.06 7.02
C ASN A 127 -4.42 -3.48 8.04
N THR A 128 -4.02 -3.79 9.27
CA THR A 128 -4.90 -4.31 10.33
C THR A 128 -5.43 -3.20 11.25
N TYR A 129 -4.57 -2.28 11.70
CA TYR A 129 -4.95 -1.27 12.70
C TYR A 129 -5.76 -0.10 12.13
N GLU A 130 -6.36 0.72 13.00
CA GLU A 130 -7.20 1.89 12.66
C GLU A 130 -8.36 1.54 11.70
N GLY A 131 -8.88 0.34 11.85
CA GLY A 131 -9.85 -0.32 10.97
C GLY A 131 -9.15 -1.25 9.99
N THR A 132 -9.54 -2.52 10.04
CA THR A 132 -9.01 -3.53 9.10
C THR A 132 -9.42 -3.21 7.67
N HIS A 133 -8.72 -3.83 6.72
CA HIS A 133 -9.05 -3.75 5.30
C HIS A 133 -10.54 -4.04 5.03
N ASP A 134 -11.09 -5.05 5.71
CA ASP A 134 -12.48 -5.47 5.56
C ASP A 134 -13.47 -4.50 6.23
N VAL A 135 -13.14 -3.98 7.42
CA VAL A 135 -13.98 -2.94 8.07
C VAL A 135 -14.13 -1.71 7.17
N HIS A 136 -13.07 -1.28 6.51
CA HIS A 136 -13.15 -0.18 5.55
C HIS A 136 -13.98 -0.55 4.31
N ALA A 137 -13.96 -1.81 3.86
CA ALA A 137 -14.84 -2.28 2.79
C ALA A 137 -16.31 -2.19 3.19
N LEU A 138 -16.66 -2.58 4.43
CA LEU A 138 -18.02 -2.48 4.95
C LEU A 138 -18.52 -1.02 5.07
N ILE A 139 -17.63 -0.11 5.47
CA ILE A 139 -17.96 1.34 5.49
C ILE A 139 -18.30 1.83 4.07
N LEU A 140 -17.49 1.46 3.08
CA LEU A 140 -17.73 1.82 1.68
C LEU A 140 -18.99 1.17 1.12
N GLY A 141 -19.22 -0.11 1.44
CA GLY A 141 -20.43 -0.83 1.02
C GLY A 141 -21.70 -0.18 1.56
N ARG A 142 -21.70 0.20 2.84
CA ARG A 142 -22.81 0.95 3.45
C ARG A 142 -23.05 2.30 2.75
N ALA A 143 -21.98 3.04 2.45
CA ALA A 143 -22.11 4.33 1.77
C ALA A 143 -22.74 4.21 0.37
N GLN A 144 -22.46 3.12 -0.34
CA GLN A 144 -22.98 2.86 -1.69
C GLN A 144 -24.42 2.35 -1.68
N THR A 145 -24.78 1.52 -0.71
CA THR A 145 -26.06 0.80 -0.70
C THR A 145 -27.09 1.39 0.25
N GLY A 146 -26.66 2.18 1.22
CA GLY A 146 -27.49 2.62 2.33
C GLY A 146 -27.76 1.53 3.39
N ILE A 147 -27.26 0.30 3.17
CA ILE A 147 -27.51 -0.88 4.01
C ILE A 147 -26.25 -1.25 4.78
N ALA A 148 -26.33 -1.31 6.11
CA ALA A 148 -25.24 -1.82 6.92
C ALA A 148 -25.13 -3.35 6.77
N ALA A 149 -23.93 -3.86 6.54
CA ALA A 149 -23.67 -5.31 6.44
C ALA A 149 -23.81 -6.02 7.80
N PHE A 150 -23.71 -5.26 8.88
CA PHE A 150 -24.04 -5.69 10.24
C PHE A 150 -24.78 -4.55 10.95
N SER A 151 -25.81 -4.89 11.68
CA SER A 151 -26.54 -3.98 12.57
C SER A 151 -26.65 -4.62 13.95
N ASN A 152 -26.56 -3.80 14.98
CA ASN A 152 -26.96 -4.21 16.31
C ASN A 152 -28.50 -4.30 16.39
#